data_2c0c47929adcd778402a89970cccf8c5
#
_entry.id   2c0c47929adcd778402a89970cccf8c5
#
_cell.length_a   1.000
_cell.length_b   1.000
_cell.length_c   1.000
_cell.angle_alpha   90.00
_cell.angle_beta   90.00
_cell.angle_gamma   90.00
#
_symmetry.space_group_name_H-M   'P 1'
#
loop_
_entity.id
_entity.type
_entity.pdbx_description
1 polymer ?
#
loop_
_entity_poly.entity_id
_entity_poly.type
_entity_poly.pdbx_seq_one_letter_code
_entity_poly.pdbx_strand_id
1 'polypeptide(L)' 'MSKTAVPGPRDQRGVLSARILEAARESFAERGSAGTTIRAVARAADVDPALVYHYFGSKEGLLDAATAPPPRWLEKVAA' A
#
# COMPACT_ATOMS: atom_id res chain seq x y z
N MET A 1 21.90 -18.43 -7.95
CA MET A 1 21.34 -18.29 -7.83
C MET A 1 20.65 -17.82 -7.36
N SER A 2 20.68 -17.67 -7.36
CA SER A 2 20.05 -17.38 -6.92
C SER A 2 19.22 -17.20 -6.68
N LYS A 3 19.16 -17.24 -6.68
CA LYS A 3 18.32 -17.16 -6.58
C LYS A 3 17.72 -16.87 -5.94
N THR A 4 18.14 -16.89 -5.87
CA THR A 4 17.69 -16.69 -5.43
C THR A 4 17.14 -16.26 -4.76
N ALA A 5 18.25 -16.29 -4.58
CA ALA A 5 17.56 -15.97 -3.40
C ALA A 5 16.31 -15.37 -3.64
N VAL A 6 15.73 -16.05 -4.16
CA VAL A 6 14.53 -15.55 -4.56
C VAL A 6 13.60 -15.32 -3.45
N PRO A 7 13.14 -14.14 -3.25
CA PRO A 7 12.16 -13.90 -2.24
C PRO A 7 10.92 -14.72 -2.52
N GLY A 8 10.35 -15.24 -1.53
CA GLY A 8 9.14 -15.97 -1.66
C GLY A 8 7.97 -15.06 -1.93
N PRO A 9 6.81 -15.63 -2.21
CA PRO A 9 5.61 -14.83 -2.47
C PRO A 9 5.27 -13.89 -1.34
N ARG A 10 5.63 -14.24 -0.15
CA ARG A 10 5.38 -13.42 1.01
C ARG A 10 6.10 -12.08 0.94
N ASP A 11 7.36 -12.09 0.52
CA ASP A 11 8.12 -10.87 0.36
C ASP A 11 7.54 -10.01 -0.75
N GLN A 12 7.15 -10.64 -1.82
CA GLN A 12 6.53 -9.96 -2.92
C GLN A 12 5.26 -9.27 -2.48
N ARG A 13 4.46 -9.95 -1.67
CA ARG A 13 3.23 -9.39 -1.15
C ARG A 13 3.49 -8.15 -0.31
N GLY A 14 4.48 -8.22 0.56
CA GLY A 14 4.83 -7.10 1.41
C GLY A 14 5.28 -5.90 0.62
N VAL A 15 6.10 -6.13 -0.40
CA VAL A 15 6.58 -5.06 -1.25
C VAL A 15 5.44 -4.41 -2.02
N LEU A 16 4.54 -5.22 -2.59
CA LEU A 16 3.45 -4.68 -3.37
C LEU A 16 2.47 -3.89 -2.52
N SER A 17 2.11 -4.40 -1.35
CA SER A 17 1.19 -3.66 -0.50
C SER A 17 1.81 -2.36 -0.01
N ALA A 18 3.12 -2.36 0.27
CA ALA A 18 3.80 -1.14 0.69
C ALA A 18 3.81 -0.10 -0.43
N ARG A 19 4.04 -0.55 -1.67
CA ARG A 19 4.01 0.37 -2.81
C ARG A 19 2.63 0.97 -3.00
N ILE A 20 1.60 0.17 -2.84
CA ILE A 20 0.23 0.65 -2.96
C ILE A 20 -0.07 1.68 -1.88
N LEU A 21 0.33 1.40 -0.63
CA LEU A 21 0.10 2.33 0.47
C LEU A 21 0.85 3.64 0.26
N GLU A 22 2.06 3.57 -0.22
CA GLU A 22 2.83 4.77 -0.50
C GLU A 22 2.15 5.63 -1.55
N ALA A 23 1.73 5.01 -2.64
CA ALA A 23 1.03 5.72 -3.70
C ALA A 23 -0.29 6.31 -3.19
N ALA A 24 -0.98 5.57 -2.34
CA ALA A 24 -2.23 6.04 -1.78
C ALA A 24 -2.02 7.25 -0.88
N ARG A 25 -0.99 7.20 -0.03
CA ARG A 25 -0.69 8.33 0.85
C ARG A 25 -0.41 9.59 0.06
N GLU A 26 0.37 9.47 -0.98
CA GLU A 26 0.69 10.61 -1.83
C GLU A 26 -0.56 11.16 -2.48
N SER A 27 -1.40 10.30 -3.01
CA SER A 27 -2.60 10.73 -3.70
C SER A 27 -3.58 11.39 -2.74
N PHE A 28 -3.77 10.79 -1.58
CA PHE A 28 -4.66 11.36 -0.58
C PHE A 28 -4.16 12.71 -0.09
N ALA A 29 -2.84 12.87 0.06
CA ALA A 29 -2.27 14.13 0.50
C ALA A 29 -2.44 15.22 -0.54
N GLU A 30 -2.33 14.88 -1.82
CA GLU A 30 -2.40 15.86 -2.89
C GLU A 30 -3.82 16.19 -3.32
N ARG A 31 -4.69 15.18 -3.33
CA ARG A 31 -6.02 15.30 -3.94
C ARG A 31 -7.16 15.08 -2.98
N GLY A 32 -6.85 14.62 -1.78
CA GLY A 32 -7.89 14.23 -0.83
C GLY A 32 -8.53 12.92 -1.23
N SER A 33 -9.40 12.39 -0.35
CA SER A 33 -10.00 11.11 -0.63
C SER A 33 -10.99 11.20 -1.80
N ALA A 34 -11.68 12.32 -1.95
CA ALA A 34 -12.64 12.47 -3.05
C ALA A 34 -11.94 12.50 -4.40
N GLY A 35 -10.70 13.00 -4.45
CA GLY A 35 -9.96 13.10 -5.70
C GLY A 35 -9.10 11.89 -6.00
N THR A 36 -9.08 10.89 -5.12
CA THR A 36 -8.26 9.71 -5.29
C THR A 36 -9.14 8.54 -5.74
N THR A 37 -8.65 7.80 -6.74
CA THR A 37 -9.37 6.61 -7.20
C THR A 37 -8.44 5.41 -7.08
N ILE A 38 -9.05 4.22 -6.98
CA ILE A 38 -8.28 2.98 -6.95
C ILE A 38 -7.44 2.84 -8.20
N ARG A 39 -7.99 3.22 -9.36
CA ARG A 39 -7.25 3.15 -10.61
C ARG A 39 -6.02 4.02 -10.60
N ALA A 40 -6.14 5.25 -10.09
CA ALA A 40 -5.01 6.15 -10.05
C ALA A 40 -3.94 5.64 -9.10
N VAL A 41 -4.33 5.11 -7.96
CA VAL A 41 -3.38 4.53 -7.01
C VAL A 41 -2.67 3.33 -7.64
N ALA A 42 -3.43 2.46 -8.30
CA ALA A 42 -2.85 1.29 -8.93
C ALA A 42 -1.83 1.68 -10.00
N ARG A 43 -2.18 2.69 -10.79
CA ARG A 43 -1.27 3.17 -11.83
C ARG A 43 0.01 3.73 -11.22
N ALA A 44 -0.12 4.52 -10.18
CA ALA A 44 1.05 5.10 -9.51
C ALA A 44 1.92 4.03 -8.88
N ALA A 45 1.32 2.97 -8.39
CA ALA A 45 2.05 1.86 -7.78
C ALA A 45 2.52 0.83 -8.80
N ASP A 46 2.11 1.00 -10.05
CA ASP A 46 2.45 0.09 -11.15
C ASP A 46 1.93 -1.32 -10.88
N VAL A 47 0.67 -1.41 -10.50
CA VAL A 47 0.00 -2.69 -10.27
C VAL A 47 -1.39 -2.65 -10.89
N ASP A 48 -1.97 -3.83 -11.04
CA ASP A 48 -3.34 -3.93 -11.52
C ASP A 48 -4.32 -3.46 -10.44
N PRO A 49 -5.36 -2.71 -10.81
CA PRO A 49 -6.36 -2.31 -9.81
C PRO A 49 -6.97 -3.47 -9.03
N ALA A 50 -7.09 -4.63 -9.66
CA ALA A 50 -7.60 -5.80 -8.97
C ALA A 50 -6.74 -6.17 -7.77
N LEU A 51 -5.45 -5.93 -7.87
CA LEU A 51 -4.55 -6.22 -6.76
C LEU A 51 -4.81 -5.29 -5.58
N VAL A 52 -5.12 -4.04 -5.86
CA VAL A 52 -5.46 -3.10 -4.79
C VAL A 52 -6.72 -3.57 -4.07
N TYR A 53 -7.73 -3.98 -4.81
CA TYR A 53 -8.95 -4.51 -4.21
C TYR A 53 -8.66 -5.78 -3.41
N HIS A 54 -7.76 -6.61 -3.92
CA HIS A 54 -7.42 -7.85 -3.23
C HIS A 54 -6.82 -7.58 -1.85
N TYR A 55 -5.93 -6.60 -1.75
CA TYR A 55 -5.27 -6.31 -0.48
C TYR A 55 -6.13 -5.46 0.46
N PHE A 56 -6.89 -4.54 -0.06
CA PHE A 56 -7.54 -3.53 0.77
C PHE A 56 -9.05 -3.53 0.71
N GLY A 57 -9.62 -4.22 -0.25
CA GLY A 57 -11.05 -4.44 -0.35
C GLY A 57 -11.82 -3.31 -0.99
N SER A 58 -11.50 -2.07 -0.66
CA SER A 58 -12.24 -0.92 -1.17
C SER A 58 -11.38 0.32 -1.04
N LYS A 59 -11.87 1.43 -1.60
CA LYS A 59 -11.19 2.71 -1.42
C LYS A 59 -11.18 3.10 0.05
N GLU A 60 -12.27 2.85 0.76
CA GLU A 60 -12.32 3.14 2.18
C GLU A 60 -11.32 2.30 2.96
N GLY A 61 -11.18 1.02 2.61
CA GLY A 61 -10.19 0.17 3.24
C GLY A 61 -8.78 0.65 2.97
N LEU A 62 -8.54 1.11 1.74
CA LEU A 62 -7.25 1.67 1.38
C LEU A 62 -6.98 2.96 2.15
N LEU A 63 -7.97 3.82 2.27
CA LEU A 63 -7.83 5.06 3.01
C LEU A 63 -7.53 4.79 4.49
N ASP A 64 -8.25 3.85 5.08
CA ASP A 64 -7.99 3.46 6.48
C ASP A 64 -6.56 2.98 6.66
N ALA A 65 -6.09 2.12 5.77
CA ALA A 65 -4.73 1.59 5.87
C ALA A 65 -3.68 2.67 5.67
N ALA A 66 -3.94 3.59 4.75
CA ALA A 66 -2.98 4.65 4.44
C ALA A 66 -2.90 5.70 5.54
N THR A 67 -3.97 5.89 6.29
CA THR A 67 -4.01 6.90 7.34
C THR A 67 -3.90 6.31 8.74
N ALA A 68 -3.81 5.00 8.86
CA ALA A 68 -3.71 4.36 10.17
C ALA A 68 -2.42 4.78 10.88
N PRO A 69 -2.49 5.02 12.18
CA PRO A 69 -1.26 5.33 12.92
C PRO A 69 -0.40 4.10 13.03
N PRO A 70 0.92 4.28 13.26
CA PRO A 70 1.79 3.13 13.43
C PRO A 70 1.41 2.35 14.69
N PRO A 71 1.72 1.05 14.71
CA PRO A 71 1.45 0.26 15.91
C PRO A 71 2.24 0.78 17.10
N ARG A 72 1.70 0.56 18.26
CA ARG A 72 2.33 1.05 19.48
C ARG A 72 3.74 0.53 19.68
N TRP A 73 3.94 -0.76 19.34
CA TRP A 73 5.26 -1.33 19.51
C TRP A 73 6.28 -0.62 18.62
N LEU A 74 5.83 -0.17 17.47
CA LEU A 74 6.71 0.55 16.56
C LEU A 74 7.09 1.90 17.12
N GLU A 75 6.14 2.57 17.77
CA GLU A 75 6.42 3.84 18.41
C GLU A 75 7.49 3.69 19.49
N LYS A 76 7.40 2.64 20.27
CA LYS A 76 8.39 2.38 21.31
C LYS A 76 9.76 2.14 20.72
N VAL A 77 9.83 1.41 19.65
CA VAL A 77 11.10 1.13 19.00
C VAL A 77 11.69 2.41 18.44
N ALA A 78 10.85 3.26 17.88
CA ALA A 78 11.31 4.48 17.27
C ALA A 78 11.76 5.52 18.30
N ALA A 79 11.19 5.43 19.46
CA ALA A 79 11.57 6.36 20.50
C ALA A 79 12.91 6.02 21.07
#